data_cdb99d754f04f86a7466de5a67bec385
#
_entry.id   cdb99d754f04f86a7466de5a67bec385
#
_cell.length_a   1.000
_cell.length_b   1.000
_cell.length_c   1.000
_cell.angle_alpha   90.00
_cell.angle_beta   90.00
_cell.angle_gamma   90.00
#
_symmetry.space_group_name_H-M   'P 1'
#
loop_
_entity.id
_entity.type
_entity.pdbx_description
1 polymer ?
#
loop_
_entity_poly.entity_id
_entity_poly.type
_entity_poly.pdbx_seq_one_letter_code
_entity_poly.pdbx_strand_id
1 'polypeptide(L)'
;MNRKEFVEAFQIPETLAALAMTKEEALEKGVFSASSWERLCENNPDLTFHGILPLGFSPEYVLRREFSHMIAMREFIQNALDETELVSGKPSAQTRQEGNTLWIEDNGRGITLDAFRMGGVTKESWMRGYYGEGLKLAATHLVAHQIPVTLFARNDAYHIVLSPETRQGTFFVVLGKTNSTIEGTKIRIKSSPLNRIDLLPLVRFWNPLLEGTTIAEEHYEDQPGSPSKPSCIFDYPNELYVRNMYVGKMSKVAKRDALLSYDLWWFRLDVTRTLQTATVPLLFEEISKVLSRSLPARQLFVKKLREAGMLKISDRLGIPCIEFNPIFATVEGHLFVYACPAGMIDAFVDELGLKDQQDKIRRVKDDDEARLAHSKGFIPMQLHYELTEELHVIPAFTA
;
A
#
# COMPACT_ATOMS: atom_id res chain seq x y z
N MET A 1 6.63 -4.92 41.98
CA MET A 1 5.97 -6.06 41.28
C MET A 1 7.00 -7.13 41.03
N ASN A 2 6.79 -8.35 41.51
CA ASN A 2 7.73 -9.44 41.22
C ASN A 2 7.54 -9.93 39.75
N ARG A 3 8.48 -10.76 39.27
CA ARG A 3 8.49 -11.21 37.86
C ARG A 3 7.24 -12.02 37.48
N LYS A 4 6.72 -12.87 38.37
CA LYS A 4 5.50 -13.65 38.10
C LYS A 4 4.30 -12.73 37.95
N GLU A 5 4.10 -11.81 38.87
CA GLU A 5 3.06 -10.80 38.83
C GLU A 5 3.18 -9.93 37.58
N PHE A 6 4.40 -9.58 37.16
CA PHE A 6 4.66 -8.79 35.96
C PHE A 6 4.23 -9.55 34.68
N VAL A 7 4.62 -10.83 34.57
CA VAL A 7 4.26 -11.68 33.41
C VAL A 7 2.73 -11.85 33.34
N GLU A 8 2.06 -12.09 34.46
CA GLU A 8 0.62 -12.24 34.53
C GLU A 8 -0.12 -10.92 34.22
N ALA A 9 0.31 -9.81 34.80
CA ALA A 9 -0.33 -8.49 34.64
C ALA A 9 -0.33 -7.98 33.21
N PHE A 10 0.68 -8.32 32.42
CA PHE A 10 0.82 -7.94 31.02
C PHE A 10 0.52 -9.07 30.03
N GLN A 11 0.05 -10.23 30.53
CA GLN A 11 -0.25 -11.39 29.71
C GLN A 11 0.92 -11.74 28.75
N ILE A 12 2.16 -11.69 29.30
CA ILE A 12 3.37 -11.91 28.50
C ILE A 12 3.37 -13.35 28.02
N PRO A 13 3.45 -13.60 26.69
CA PRO A 13 3.52 -14.95 26.15
C PRO A 13 4.68 -15.74 26.76
N GLU A 14 4.51 -17.03 27.00
CA GLU A 14 5.53 -17.91 27.60
C GLU A 14 6.86 -17.81 26.84
N THR A 15 6.80 -17.71 25.51
CA THR A 15 7.97 -17.57 24.63
C THR A 15 8.76 -16.26 24.85
N LEU A 16 8.13 -15.24 25.43
CA LEU A 16 8.74 -13.94 25.74
C LEU A 16 9.02 -13.77 27.22
N ALA A 17 8.40 -14.59 28.09
CA ALA A 17 8.51 -14.48 29.54
C ALA A 17 9.97 -14.61 30.03
N ALA A 18 10.78 -15.42 29.35
CA ALA A 18 12.22 -15.58 29.68
C ALA A 18 13.02 -14.28 29.40
N LEU A 19 12.61 -13.46 28.44
CA LEU A 19 13.28 -12.24 28.02
C LEU A 19 12.76 -11.00 28.75
N ALA A 20 11.59 -11.08 29.34
CA ALA A 20 10.97 -10.01 30.07
C ALA A 20 11.70 -9.72 31.40
N MET A 21 11.87 -8.47 31.74
CA MET A 21 12.53 -8.02 32.97
C MET A 21 11.64 -7.02 33.69
N THR A 22 11.49 -7.18 35.01
CA THR A 22 10.89 -6.12 35.85
C THR A 22 11.79 -4.89 35.85
N LYS A 23 11.27 -3.78 36.36
CA LYS A 23 12.06 -2.55 36.56
C LYS A 23 13.33 -2.83 37.36
N GLU A 24 13.17 -3.52 38.48
CA GLU A 24 14.26 -3.85 39.42
C GLU A 24 15.34 -4.70 38.72
N GLU A 25 14.93 -5.74 37.97
CA GLU A 25 15.85 -6.59 37.21
C GLU A 25 16.57 -5.83 36.09
N ALA A 26 15.88 -4.88 35.42
CA ALA A 26 16.47 -4.07 34.36
C ALA A 26 17.54 -3.09 34.90
N LEU A 27 17.30 -2.53 36.09
CA LEU A 27 18.26 -1.65 36.78
C LEU A 27 19.46 -2.44 37.31
N GLU A 28 19.22 -3.60 37.95
CA GLU A 28 20.27 -4.46 38.49
C GLU A 28 21.22 -5.00 37.38
N LYS A 29 20.64 -5.37 36.24
CA LYS A 29 21.42 -5.81 35.07
C LYS A 29 22.08 -4.69 34.27
N GLY A 30 21.87 -3.43 34.63
CA GLY A 30 22.43 -2.27 33.95
C GLY A 30 21.91 -2.09 32.53
N VAL A 31 20.73 -2.65 32.22
CA VAL A 31 20.05 -2.45 30.93
C VAL A 31 19.52 -1.02 30.82
N PHE A 32 19.11 -0.44 31.97
CA PHE A 32 18.77 0.96 32.15
C PHE A 32 19.47 1.48 33.39
N SER A 33 19.94 2.72 33.35
CA SER A 33 20.36 3.44 34.56
C SER A 33 19.14 3.98 35.30
N ALA A 34 19.28 4.24 36.59
CA ALA A 34 18.22 4.87 37.39
C ALA A 34 17.81 6.23 36.81
N SER A 35 18.79 7.03 36.37
CA SER A 35 18.52 8.34 35.75
C SER A 35 17.78 8.24 34.40
N SER A 36 18.08 7.23 33.59
CA SER A 36 17.34 6.96 32.34
C SER A 36 15.90 6.56 32.63
N TRP A 37 15.68 5.75 33.67
CA TRP A 37 14.34 5.36 34.09
C TRP A 37 13.53 6.51 34.64
N GLU A 38 14.12 7.36 35.51
CA GLU A 38 13.49 8.57 36.04
C GLU A 38 13.08 9.52 34.91
N ARG A 39 13.99 9.81 33.99
CA ARG A 39 13.69 10.64 32.79
C ARG A 39 12.54 10.07 31.95
N LEU A 40 12.48 8.73 31.80
CA LEU A 40 11.39 8.07 31.11
C LEU A 40 10.05 8.35 31.79
N CYS A 41 9.99 8.24 33.13
CA CYS A 41 8.80 8.54 33.92
C CYS A 41 8.41 10.01 33.86
N GLU A 42 9.37 10.91 33.97
CA GLU A 42 9.15 12.37 33.86
C GLU A 42 8.57 12.77 32.52
N ASN A 43 9.07 12.16 31.44
CA ASN A 43 8.59 12.41 30.08
C ASN A 43 7.21 11.80 29.78
N ASN A 44 6.73 10.89 30.62
CA ASN A 44 5.45 10.20 30.47
C ASN A 44 4.69 10.12 31.81
N PRO A 45 4.30 11.27 32.38
CA PRO A 45 3.68 11.35 33.73
C PRO A 45 2.30 10.67 33.79
N ASP A 46 1.70 10.42 32.64
CA ASP A 46 0.43 9.70 32.46
C ASP A 46 0.55 8.18 32.52
N LEU A 47 1.79 7.67 32.65
CA LEU A 47 2.08 6.23 32.61
C LEU A 47 2.82 5.76 33.89
N THR A 48 2.46 4.56 34.32
CA THR A 48 3.21 3.83 35.36
C THR A 48 3.95 2.66 34.73
N PHE A 49 5.27 2.74 34.62
CA PHE A 49 6.10 1.71 34.02
C PHE A 49 6.51 0.62 35.02
N HIS A 50 6.50 -0.63 34.59
CA HIS A 50 6.71 -1.81 35.42
C HIS A 50 7.87 -2.70 35.00
N GLY A 51 8.25 -2.69 33.73
CA GLY A 51 9.34 -3.53 33.21
C GLY A 51 9.56 -3.35 31.72
N ILE A 52 10.40 -4.20 31.14
CA ILE A 52 10.87 -4.10 29.76
C ILE A 52 10.89 -5.45 29.04
N LEU A 53 10.78 -5.38 27.72
CA LEU A 53 10.94 -6.51 26.82
C LEU A 53 11.85 -6.12 25.64
N PRO A 54 12.94 -6.87 25.32
CA PRO A 54 13.78 -6.58 24.15
C PRO A 54 13.05 -6.88 22.86
N LEU A 55 13.23 -6.01 21.84
CA LEU A 55 12.61 -6.17 20.51
C LEU A 55 13.42 -7.00 19.52
N GLY A 56 14.68 -7.31 19.84
CA GLY A 56 15.55 -8.10 18.96
C GLY A 56 16.07 -7.34 17.72
N PHE A 57 15.88 -6.03 17.63
CA PHE A 57 16.44 -5.19 16.58
C PHE A 57 17.60 -4.34 17.08
N SER A 58 18.61 -4.16 16.23
CA SER A 58 19.65 -3.15 16.45
C SER A 58 19.35 -1.87 15.68
N PRO A 59 19.86 -0.69 16.11
CA PRO A 59 19.75 0.54 15.35
C PRO A 59 20.30 0.43 13.93
N GLU A 60 21.42 -0.30 13.76
CA GLU A 60 22.01 -0.51 12.43
C GLU A 60 21.07 -1.25 11.49
N TYR A 61 20.35 -2.26 11.98
CA TYR A 61 19.37 -2.98 11.16
C TYR A 61 18.24 -2.06 10.69
N VAL A 62 17.78 -1.18 11.56
CA VAL A 62 16.67 -0.27 11.29
C VAL A 62 17.10 0.86 10.36
N LEU A 63 18.28 1.45 10.59
CA LEU A 63 18.77 2.61 9.84
C LEU A 63 19.33 2.25 8.45
N ARG A 64 19.75 0.99 8.22
CA ARG A 64 20.23 0.53 6.90
C ARG A 64 19.10 0.36 5.88
N ARG A 65 17.86 0.32 6.30
CA ARG A 65 16.72 0.23 5.38
C ARG A 65 16.35 1.62 4.87
N GLU A 66 15.99 1.72 3.59
CA GLU A 66 15.37 2.92 3.03
C GLU A 66 13.96 3.11 3.60
N PHE A 67 13.91 3.48 4.88
CA PHE A 67 12.68 3.66 5.63
C PHE A 67 12.54 5.14 5.95
N SER A 68 11.47 5.79 5.53
CA SER A 68 11.19 7.19 5.84
C SER A 68 10.16 7.31 6.95
N HIS A 69 10.05 8.50 7.57
CA HIS A 69 8.98 8.76 8.52
C HIS A 69 7.59 8.56 7.91
N MET A 70 7.42 8.89 6.64
CA MET A 70 6.18 8.65 5.90
C MET A 70 5.84 7.16 5.79
N ILE A 71 6.84 6.31 5.53
CA ILE A 71 6.66 4.85 5.51
C ILE A 71 6.30 4.35 6.92
N ALA A 72 6.91 4.88 7.97
CA ALA A 72 6.56 4.54 9.34
C ALA A 72 5.09 4.85 9.66
N MET A 73 4.61 6.04 9.31
CA MET A 73 3.20 6.41 9.49
C MET A 73 2.27 5.50 8.68
N ARG A 74 2.64 5.18 7.45
CA ARG A 74 1.90 4.25 6.60
C ARG A 74 1.75 2.88 7.25
N GLU A 75 2.80 2.33 7.88
CA GLU A 75 2.73 1.04 8.57
C GLU A 75 1.77 1.06 9.76
N PHE A 76 1.75 2.14 10.53
CA PHE A 76 0.79 2.30 11.63
C PHE A 76 -0.65 2.38 11.13
N ILE A 77 -0.91 3.22 10.12
CA ILE A 77 -2.24 3.38 9.53
C ILE A 77 -2.71 2.05 8.91
N GLN A 78 -1.82 1.36 8.21
CA GLN A 78 -2.12 0.08 7.59
C GLN A 78 -2.56 -0.98 8.63
N ASN A 79 -1.88 -1.06 9.77
CA ASN A 79 -2.29 -1.97 10.84
C ASN A 79 -3.65 -1.57 11.42
N ALA A 80 -3.91 -0.28 11.62
CA ALA A 80 -5.21 0.22 12.09
C ALA A 80 -6.35 -0.14 11.11
N LEU A 81 -6.13 0.01 9.81
CA LEU A 81 -7.11 -0.37 8.78
C LEU A 81 -7.35 -1.88 8.72
N ASP A 82 -6.30 -2.70 8.84
CA ASP A 82 -6.41 -4.16 8.85
C ASP A 82 -7.22 -4.64 10.07
N GLU A 83 -6.93 -4.10 11.25
CA GLU A 83 -7.62 -4.50 12.48
C GLU A 83 -9.09 -4.10 12.50
N THR A 84 -9.42 -2.91 12.02
CA THR A 84 -10.82 -2.46 11.96
C THR A 84 -11.60 -3.21 10.88
N GLU A 85 -11.00 -3.51 9.73
CA GLU A 85 -11.64 -4.29 8.69
C GLU A 85 -11.91 -5.72 9.15
N LEU A 86 -10.99 -6.32 9.92
CA LEU A 86 -11.17 -7.64 10.49
C LEU A 86 -12.36 -7.71 11.47
N VAL A 87 -12.56 -6.67 12.28
CA VAL A 87 -13.61 -6.63 13.30
C VAL A 87 -14.97 -6.20 12.73
N SER A 88 -14.98 -5.19 11.87
CA SER A 88 -16.22 -4.53 11.40
C SER A 88 -16.56 -4.80 9.93
N GLY A 89 -15.67 -5.44 9.19
CA GLY A 89 -15.78 -5.64 7.73
C GLY A 89 -15.47 -4.37 6.92
N LYS A 90 -15.16 -3.24 7.58
CA LYS A 90 -14.84 -1.97 6.92
C LYS A 90 -13.55 -1.37 7.48
N PRO A 91 -12.60 -0.98 6.62
CA PRO A 91 -11.38 -0.33 7.08
C PRO A 91 -11.70 1.06 7.63
N SER A 92 -11.22 1.35 8.84
CA SER A 92 -11.37 2.66 9.49
C SER A 92 -10.15 2.94 10.36
N ALA A 93 -9.63 4.14 10.26
CA ALA A 93 -8.61 4.66 11.17
C ALA A 93 -8.84 6.16 11.33
N GLN A 94 -8.42 6.70 12.46
CA GLN A 94 -8.53 8.13 12.75
C GLN A 94 -7.15 8.70 13.02
N THR A 95 -6.94 9.94 12.61
CA THR A 95 -5.73 10.69 12.95
C THR A 95 -6.13 11.98 13.65
N ARG A 96 -5.43 12.30 14.74
CA ARG A 96 -5.66 13.50 15.54
C ARG A 96 -4.33 14.17 15.83
N GLN A 97 -4.33 15.49 15.81
CA GLN A 97 -3.15 16.30 16.11
C GLN A 97 -3.41 17.12 17.38
N GLU A 98 -2.52 17.05 18.34
CA GLU A 98 -2.52 17.85 19.57
C GLU A 98 -1.15 18.52 19.74
N GLY A 99 -1.06 19.77 19.34
CA GLY A 99 0.24 20.45 19.26
C GLY A 99 1.21 19.68 18.38
N ASN A 100 2.36 19.28 18.91
CA ASN A 100 3.36 18.50 18.20
C ASN A 100 3.16 16.97 18.34
N THR A 101 2.06 16.54 18.97
CA THR A 101 1.75 15.11 19.13
C THR A 101 0.76 14.67 18.08
N LEU A 102 1.13 13.67 17.31
CA LEU A 102 0.27 13.00 16.35
C LEU A 102 -0.28 11.71 16.98
N TRP A 103 -1.57 11.48 16.81
CA TRP A 103 -2.26 10.28 17.21
C TRP A 103 -2.79 9.54 16.00
N ILE A 104 -2.64 8.20 16.00
CA ILE A 104 -3.28 7.29 15.06
C ILE A 104 -4.09 6.32 15.90
N GLU A 105 -5.38 6.20 15.61
CA GLU A 105 -6.34 5.48 16.46
C GLU A 105 -7.20 4.54 15.61
N ASP A 106 -7.49 3.36 16.15
CA ASP A 106 -8.43 2.40 15.60
C ASP A 106 -9.36 1.83 16.69
N ASN A 107 -10.45 1.21 16.26
CA ASN A 107 -11.39 0.48 17.09
C ASN A 107 -11.31 -1.04 16.84
N GLY A 108 -10.12 -1.55 16.54
CA GLY A 108 -9.86 -2.97 16.37
C GLY A 108 -9.79 -3.73 17.69
N ARG A 109 -9.17 -4.91 17.66
CA ARG A 109 -9.03 -5.78 18.85
C ARG A 109 -8.08 -5.24 19.91
N GLY A 110 -7.30 -4.24 19.57
CA GLY A 110 -6.21 -3.72 20.38
C GLY A 110 -4.93 -4.54 20.25
N ILE A 111 -3.80 -3.86 20.25
CA ILE A 111 -2.47 -4.48 20.16
C ILE A 111 -2.19 -5.33 21.39
N THR A 112 -1.48 -6.44 21.18
CA THR A 112 -0.94 -7.31 22.23
C THR A 112 0.57 -7.43 22.10
N LEU A 113 1.22 -8.00 23.13
CA LEU A 113 2.68 -8.22 23.10
C LEU A 113 3.14 -9.14 21.97
N ASP A 114 2.28 -10.02 21.45
CA ASP A 114 2.61 -10.85 20.29
C ASP A 114 2.95 -10.03 19.04
N ALA A 115 2.38 -8.84 18.91
CA ALA A 115 2.70 -7.92 17.81
C ALA A 115 4.16 -7.46 17.83
N PHE A 116 4.85 -7.55 18.96
CA PHE A 116 6.27 -7.22 19.09
C PHE A 116 7.20 -8.42 18.93
N ARG A 117 6.66 -9.62 18.74
CA ARG A 117 7.42 -10.84 18.47
C ARG A 117 7.79 -10.93 16.99
N MET A 118 9.04 -11.35 16.67
CA MET A 118 9.44 -11.62 15.29
C MET A 118 8.62 -12.78 14.72
N GLY A 119 7.97 -12.57 13.57
CA GLY A 119 7.12 -13.60 12.94
C GLY A 119 5.86 -13.97 13.74
N GLY A 120 5.51 -13.20 14.77
CA GLY A 120 4.44 -13.55 15.73
C GLY A 120 3.01 -13.29 15.23
N VAL A 121 2.82 -12.67 14.07
CA VAL A 121 1.49 -12.33 13.57
C VAL A 121 1.27 -12.99 12.22
N THR A 122 0.32 -13.92 12.16
CA THR A 122 -0.19 -14.47 10.91
C THR A 122 -1.25 -13.51 10.37
N LYS A 123 -1.02 -12.96 9.17
CA LYS A 123 -1.99 -12.11 8.49
C LYS A 123 -2.62 -12.85 7.33
N GLU A 124 -3.90 -12.60 7.11
CA GLU A 124 -4.63 -13.12 5.96
C GLU A 124 -4.09 -12.52 4.66
N SER A 125 -4.16 -13.27 3.56
CA SER A 125 -3.61 -12.87 2.25
C SER A 125 -4.22 -11.57 1.69
N TRP A 126 -5.44 -11.23 2.13
CA TRP A 126 -6.16 -10.02 1.74
C TRP A 126 -5.78 -8.78 2.58
N MET A 127 -5.12 -8.95 3.73
CA MET A 127 -4.70 -7.83 4.58
C MET A 127 -3.58 -7.02 3.93
N ARG A 128 -3.47 -5.74 4.30
CA ARG A 128 -2.46 -4.80 3.80
C ARG A 128 -1.07 -5.15 4.30
N GLY A 129 -0.97 -5.57 5.55
CA GLY A 129 0.28 -5.96 6.21
C GLY A 129 0.60 -7.44 6.03
N TYR A 130 1.51 -7.79 5.11
CA TYR A 130 1.82 -9.19 4.84
C TYR A 130 2.89 -9.79 5.78
N TYR A 131 3.91 -9.01 6.15
CA TYR A 131 5.11 -9.56 6.80
C TYR A 131 5.09 -9.52 8.34
N GLY A 132 4.12 -8.90 8.97
CA GLY A 132 3.99 -8.81 10.43
C GLY A 132 5.09 -8.00 11.15
N GLU A 133 6.02 -7.38 10.43
CA GLU A 133 7.15 -6.62 10.99
C GLU A 133 6.97 -5.09 10.90
N GLY A 134 6.03 -4.62 10.09
CA GLY A 134 5.89 -3.20 9.75
C GLY A 134 5.73 -2.30 10.96
N LEU A 135 4.87 -2.65 11.90
CA LEU A 135 4.62 -1.87 13.12
C LEU A 135 5.88 -1.72 13.97
N LYS A 136 6.65 -2.80 14.15
CA LYS A 136 7.89 -2.79 14.95
C LYS A 136 8.95 -1.92 14.29
N LEU A 137 9.13 -2.11 12.97
CA LEU A 137 10.09 -1.33 12.19
C LEU A 137 9.71 0.15 12.18
N ALA A 138 8.43 0.48 12.06
CA ALA A 138 7.94 1.84 12.14
C ALA A 138 8.27 2.50 13.49
N ALA A 139 7.93 1.82 14.58
CA ALA A 139 8.17 2.33 15.92
C ALA A 139 9.67 2.48 16.23
N THR A 140 10.49 1.49 15.90
CA THR A 140 11.94 1.54 16.13
C THR A 140 12.63 2.55 15.23
N HIS A 141 12.17 2.73 13.97
CA HIS A 141 12.68 3.77 13.07
C HIS A 141 12.46 5.17 13.65
N LEU A 142 11.26 5.49 14.12
CA LEU A 142 10.98 6.79 14.71
C LEU A 142 11.82 7.04 15.97
N VAL A 143 11.93 6.04 16.85
CA VAL A 143 12.72 6.14 18.08
C VAL A 143 14.22 6.28 17.77
N ALA A 144 14.76 5.60 16.74
CA ALA A 144 16.13 5.81 16.27
C ALA A 144 16.40 7.26 15.83
N HIS A 145 15.35 7.96 15.37
CA HIS A 145 15.39 9.39 15.02
C HIS A 145 14.92 10.31 16.16
N GLN A 146 14.95 9.81 17.41
CA GLN A 146 14.59 10.56 18.63
C GLN A 146 13.12 11.04 18.67
N ILE A 147 12.23 10.34 17.96
CA ILE A 147 10.80 10.60 17.95
C ILE A 147 10.11 9.58 18.86
N PRO A 148 9.62 9.99 20.05
CA PRO A 148 9.03 9.06 21.01
C PRO A 148 7.72 8.46 20.51
N VAL A 149 7.58 7.13 20.62
CA VAL A 149 6.40 6.37 20.23
C VAL A 149 5.87 5.58 21.42
N THR A 150 4.56 5.71 21.66
CA THR A 150 3.83 4.90 22.66
C THR A 150 2.58 4.33 22.00
N LEU A 151 2.37 3.04 22.16
CA LEU A 151 1.15 2.36 21.73
C LEU A 151 0.30 2.04 22.97
N PHE A 152 -1.00 2.18 22.85
CA PHE A 152 -1.95 1.95 23.94
C PHE A 152 -3.02 0.96 23.46
N ALA A 153 -3.37 0.03 24.33
CA ALA A 153 -4.52 -0.85 24.14
C ALA A 153 -5.05 -1.31 25.50
N ARG A 154 -6.36 -1.29 25.66
CA ARG A 154 -6.97 -1.58 26.98
C ARG A 154 -6.43 -0.64 28.05
N ASN A 155 -5.78 -1.16 29.07
CA ASN A 155 -5.11 -0.37 30.12
C ASN A 155 -3.59 -0.46 30.00
N ASP A 156 -3.07 -1.04 28.93
CA ASP A 156 -1.64 -1.24 28.71
C ASP A 156 -1.05 -0.14 27.87
N ALA A 157 0.19 0.23 28.17
CA ALA A 157 1.01 1.13 27.40
C ALA A 157 2.33 0.45 27.03
N TYR A 158 2.67 0.52 25.77
CA TYR A 158 3.87 -0.05 25.17
C TYR A 158 4.74 1.11 24.65
N HIS A 159 5.68 1.57 25.46
CA HIS A 159 6.56 2.66 25.09
C HIS A 159 7.86 2.14 24.51
N ILE A 160 8.21 2.56 23.29
CA ILE A 160 9.41 2.10 22.60
C ILE A 160 10.58 2.98 22.96
N VAL A 161 11.70 2.37 23.37
CA VAL A 161 12.93 3.09 23.71
C VAL A 161 14.15 2.42 23.07
N LEU A 162 15.17 3.22 22.83
CA LEU A 162 16.53 2.76 22.54
C LEU A 162 17.36 2.93 23.80
N SER A 163 17.87 1.84 24.36
CA SER A 163 18.74 1.93 25.54
C SER A 163 20.16 2.31 25.11
N PRO A 164 20.70 3.42 25.62
CA PRO A 164 22.10 3.81 25.37
C PRO A 164 23.10 3.01 26.19
N GLU A 165 22.64 2.33 27.24
CA GLU A 165 23.50 1.59 28.16
C GLU A 165 23.94 0.23 27.61
N THR A 166 23.24 -0.30 26.62
CA THR A 166 23.63 -1.54 25.93
C THR A 166 24.69 -1.25 24.86
N ARG A 167 25.73 -2.08 24.79
CA ARG A 167 26.97 -1.88 24.03
C ARG A 167 26.79 -1.57 22.54
N GLN A 168 25.65 -1.93 21.94
CA GLN A 168 25.30 -1.68 20.53
C GLN A 168 24.00 -0.89 20.35
N GLY A 169 23.42 -0.40 21.45
CA GLY A 169 22.06 0.05 21.49
C GLY A 169 21.08 -1.09 21.24
N THR A 170 20.07 -1.22 22.05
CA THR A 170 19.02 -2.24 21.87
C THR A 170 17.67 -1.57 22.05
N PHE A 171 16.73 -1.88 21.16
CA PHE A 171 15.36 -1.41 21.32
C PHE A 171 14.61 -2.29 22.33
N PHE A 172 13.87 -1.63 23.20
CA PHE A 172 12.99 -2.27 24.17
C PHE A 172 11.58 -1.70 24.06
N VAL A 173 10.60 -2.52 24.39
CA VAL A 173 9.29 -2.09 24.79
C VAL A 173 9.30 -1.94 26.30
N VAL A 174 9.06 -0.75 26.81
CA VAL A 174 8.79 -0.51 28.23
C VAL A 174 7.30 -0.67 28.47
N LEU A 175 6.98 -1.62 29.35
CA LEU A 175 5.60 -2.00 29.65
C LEU A 175 5.06 -1.16 30.80
N GLY A 176 3.97 -0.48 30.56
CA GLY A 176 3.31 0.39 31.52
C GLY A 176 1.79 0.23 31.55
N LYS A 177 1.17 0.85 32.53
CA LYS A 177 -0.28 0.97 32.64
C LYS A 177 -0.70 2.42 32.50
N THR A 178 -1.87 2.61 31.91
CA THR A 178 -2.59 3.89 31.86
C THR A 178 -3.85 3.82 32.73
N ASN A 179 -4.29 4.96 33.23
CA ASN A 179 -5.52 5.06 34.02
C ASN A 179 -6.81 5.03 33.17
N SER A 180 -6.67 5.03 31.85
CA SER A 180 -7.79 5.05 30.91
C SER A 180 -7.93 3.70 30.23
N THR A 181 -9.16 3.21 30.12
CA THR A 181 -9.47 2.05 29.26
C THR A 181 -9.58 2.53 27.82
N ILE A 182 -8.86 1.85 26.91
CA ILE A 182 -8.76 2.21 25.50
C ILE A 182 -9.37 1.08 24.67
N GLU A 183 -10.34 1.43 23.85
CA GLU A 183 -10.85 0.53 22.80
C GLU A 183 -9.90 0.56 21.60
N GLY A 184 -9.64 -0.61 21.01
CA GLY A 184 -8.73 -0.73 19.89
C GLY A 184 -7.28 -0.40 20.27
N THR A 185 -6.58 0.23 19.33
CA THR A 185 -5.19 0.69 19.51
C THR A 185 -5.11 2.19 19.30
N LYS A 186 -4.36 2.88 20.18
CA LYS A 186 -3.96 4.28 19.99
C LYS A 186 -2.45 4.37 19.94
N ILE A 187 -1.93 5.06 18.96
CA ILE A 187 -0.49 5.30 18.79
C ILE A 187 -0.23 6.77 18.99
N ARG A 188 0.58 7.10 20.01
CA ARG A 188 1.03 8.47 20.34
C ARG A 188 2.44 8.66 19.79
N ILE A 189 2.63 9.66 18.97
CA ILE A 189 3.92 10.04 18.38
C ILE A 189 4.19 11.47 18.80
N LYS A 190 5.07 11.64 19.79
CA LYS A 190 5.46 12.97 20.31
C LYS A 190 6.49 13.60 19.38
N SER A 191 6.41 14.93 19.22
CA SER A 191 7.32 15.68 18.33
C SER A 191 7.36 15.11 16.91
N SER A 192 6.18 14.73 16.39
CA SER A 192 6.06 14.18 15.04
C SER A 192 6.59 15.15 14.00
N PRO A 193 7.46 14.72 13.09
CA PRO A 193 7.93 15.53 11.97
C PRO A 193 6.88 15.70 10.87
N LEU A 194 5.78 14.93 10.96
CA LEU A 194 4.64 14.97 10.04
C LEU A 194 3.40 15.39 10.81
N ASN A 195 2.53 16.13 10.16
CA ASN A 195 1.24 16.53 10.69
C ASN A 195 0.10 15.69 10.06
N ARG A 196 -1.11 15.87 10.56
CA ARG A 196 -2.30 15.15 10.07
C ARG A 196 -2.53 15.35 8.56
N ILE A 197 -2.26 16.55 8.03
CA ILE A 197 -2.50 16.88 6.61
C ILE A 197 -1.56 16.08 5.73
N ASP A 198 -0.31 15.87 6.16
CA ASP A 198 0.69 15.08 5.43
C ASP A 198 0.26 13.61 5.27
N LEU A 199 -0.62 13.13 6.15
CA LEU A 199 -1.11 11.75 6.14
C LEU A 199 -2.33 11.53 5.22
N LEU A 200 -3.05 12.57 4.85
CA LEU A 200 -4.26 12.46 4.04
C LEU A 200 -4.02 11.71 2.71
N PRO A 201 -2.93 11.96 1.97
CA PRO A 201 -2.67 11.23 0.73
C PRO A 201 -2.32 9.75 0.93
N LEU A 202 -1.95 9.32 2.16
CA LEU A 202 -1.54 7.93 2.41
C LEU A 202 -2.68 6.92 2.29
N VAL A 203 -3.92 7.37 2.45
CA VAL A 203 -5.10 6.51 2.38
C VAL A 203 -6.03 7.04 1.30
N ARG A 204 -6.44 6.17 0.40
CA ARG A 204 -7.29 6.53 -0.75
C ARG A 204 -8.52 7.35 -0.34
N PHE A 205 -9.29 6.87 0.64
CA PHE A 205 -10.53 7.53 1.07
C PHE A 205 -10.33 8.70 2.05
N TRP A 206 -9.08 9.04 2.39
CA TRP A 206 -8.72 10.28 3.10
C TRP A 206 -8.24 11.36 2.13
N ASN A 207 -7.84 10.97 0.91
CA ASN A 207 -7.30 11.92 -0.06
C ASN A 207 -8.42 12.75 -0.68
N PRO A 208 -8.52 14.06 -0.39
CA PRO A 208 -9.60 14.90 -0.91
C PRO A 208 -9.52 15.08 -2.44
N LEU A 209 -8.36 14.85 -3.05
CA LEU A 209 -8.20 14.94 -4.50
C LEU A 209 -8.89 13.81 -5.26
N LEU A 210 -9.22 12.71 -4.57
CA LEU A 210 -9.93 11.58 -5.16
C LEU A 210 -11.43 11.59 -4.85
N GLU A 211 -11.90 12.54 -4.02
CA GLU A 211 -13.32 12.65 -3.69
C GLU A 211 -14.14 12.96 -4.95
N GLY A 212 -15.17 12.15 -5.22
CA GLY A 212 -16.04 12.30 -6.38
C GLY A 212 -15.42 11.95 -7.74
N THR A 213 -14.17 11.45 -7.77
CA THR A 213 -13.48 11.08 -9.02
C THR A 213 -13.55 9.60 -9.36
N THR A 214 -14.17 8.77 -8.53
CA THR A 214 -14.31 7.33 -8.78
C THR A 214 -15.20 7.08 -9.99
N ILE A 215 -14.65 6.37 -10.99
CA ILE A 215 -15.34 6.00 -12.23
C ILE A 215 -15.84 4.57 -12.17
N ALA A 216 -15.01 3.70 -11.59
CA ALA A 216 -15.29 2.28 -11.46
C ALA A 216 -14.81 1.76 -10.12
N GLU A 217 -15.60 0.86 -9.55
CA GLU A 217 -15.25 0.03 -8.41
C GLU A 217 -15.63 -1.41 -8.75
N GLU A 218 -14.62 -2.24 -9.01
CA GLU A 218 -14.80 -3.60 -9.51
C GLU A 218 -14.39 -4.60 -8.44
N HIS A 219 -15.36 -5.36 -7.94
CA HIS A 219 -15.17 -6.39 -6.93
C HIS A 219 -14.82 -7.73 -7.57
N TYR A 220 -13.70 -8.33 -7.18
CA TYR A 220 -13.31 -9.65 -7.67
C TYR A 220 -12.41 -10.40 -6.67
N GLU A 221 -12.34 -11.71 -6.88
CA GLU A 221 -11.49 -12.63 -6.11
C GLU A 221 -10.15 -12.80 -6.85
N ASP A 222 -9.03 -12.88 -6.11
CA ASP A 222 -7.71 -13.21 -6.69
C ASP A 222 -7.68 -14.67 -7.13
N GLN A 223 -8.22 -15.54 -6.25
CA GLN A 223 -8.32 -16.98 -6.46
C GLN A 223 -9.70 -17.46 -5.99
N PRO A 224 -10.22 -18.59 -6.52
CA PRO A 224 -11.48 -19.16 -6.05
C PRO A 224 -11.49 -19.35 -4.53
N GLY A 225 -12.50 -18.74 -3.87
CA GLY A 225 -12.66 -18.79 -2.42
C GLY A 225 -11.93 -17.72 -1.62
N SER A 226 -11.16 -16.83 -2.27
CA SER A 226 -10.67 -15.61 -1.62
C SER A 226 -11.81 -14.59 -1.47
N PRO A 227 -11.73 -13.67 -0.48
CA PRO A 227 -12.76 -12.64 -0.36
C PRO A 227 -12.78 -11.73 -1.59
N SER A 228 -13.99 -11.42 -2.07
CA SER A 228 -14.14 -10.43 -3.14
C SER A 228 -13.79 -9.04 -2.61
N LYS A 229 -12.83 -8.36 -3.25
CA LYS A 229 -12.33 -7.05 -2.82
C LYS A 229 -12.32 -6.05 -3.97
N PRO A 230 -12.55 -4.74 -3.67
CA PRO A 230 -12.66 -3.72 -4.70
C PRO A 230 -11.30 -3.25 -5.22
N SER A 231 -11.18 -3.18 -6.54
CA SER A 231 -10.18 -2.32 -7.20
C SER A 231 -10.89 -1.15 -7.87
N CYS A 232 -10.31 0.04 -7.76
CA CYS A 232 -10.95 1.27 -8.19
C CYS A 232 -10.14 2.00 -9.26
N ILE A 233 -10.87 2.73 -10.12
CA ILE A 233 -10.30 3.62 -11.15
C ILE A 233 -10.85 5.03 -10.92
N PHE A 234 -9.98 6.03 -11.00
CA PHE A 234 -10.30 7.42 -10.71
C PHE A 234 -10.00 8.33 -11.91
N ASP A 235 -10.91 9.26 -12.18
CA ASP A 235 -10.68 10.39 -13.10
C ASP A 235 -9.78 11.44 -12.45
N TYR A 236 -8.62 11.03 -12.06
CA TYR A 236 -7.54 11.83 -11.52
C TYR A 236 -6.21 11.21 -11.99
N PRO A 237 -5.23 11.99 -12.45
CA PRO A 237 -4.05 11.41 -13.08
C PRO A 237 -3.01 10.91 -12.07
N ASN A 238 -2.31 9.83 -12.45
CA ASN A 238 -0.95 9.49 -12.00
C ASN A 238 -0.77 8.92 -10.59
N GLU A 239 -1.84 8.75 -9.77
CA GLU A 239 -1.69 8.20 -8.42
C GLU A 239 -1.92 6.68 -8.40
N LEU A 240 -1.09 5.95 -7.66
CA LEU A 240 -1.27 4.52 -7.43
C LEU A 240 -1.48 4.23 -5.96
N TYR A 241 -2.56 3.55 -5.69
CA TYR A 241 -2.88 2.95 -4.40
C TYR A 241 -2.89 1.42 -4.53
N VAL A 242 -2.57 0.75 -3.46
CA VAL A 242 -2.72 -0.71 -3.32
C VAL A 242 -3.42 -0.97 -2.00
N ARG A 243 -4.58 -1.61 -2.05
CA ARG A 243 -5.40 -1.92 -0.86
C ARG A 243 -5.71 -0.66 -0.02
N ASN A 244 -6.12 0.40 -0.68
CA ASN A 244 -6.35 1.74 -0.14
C ASN A 244 -5.10 2.49 0.35
N MET A 245 -3.90 1.93 0.24
CA MET A 245 -2.66 2.56 0.70
C MET A 245 -1.88 3.15 -0.47
N TYR A 246 -1.46 4.40 -0.33
CA TYR A 246 -0.66 5.10 -1.34
C TYR A 246 0.70 4.42 -1.56
N VAL A 247 1.03 4.18 -2.81
CA VAL A 247 2.31 3.60 -3.23
C VAL A 247 3.22 4.65 -3.84
N GLY A 248 2.66 5.53 -4.65
CA GLY A 248 3.42 6.57 -5.32
C GLY A 248 2.76 7.02 -6.62
N LYS A 249 3.45 7.93 -7.31
CA LYS A 249 3.05 8.34 -8.65
C LYS A 249 3.49 7.30 -9.66
N MET A 250 2.63 6.99 -10.61
CA MET A 250 2.95 6.06 -11.69
C MET A 250 4.09 6.59 -12.59
N SER A 251 4.24 7.90 -12.68
CA SER A 251 5.37 8.55 -13.39
C SER A 251 6.76 8.24 -12.82
N LYS A 252 6.86 7.64 -11.64
CA LYS A 252 8.16 7.13 -11.12
C LYS A 252 8.72 6.00 -11.96
N VAL A 253 7.87 5.23 -12.63
CA VAL A 253 8.26 4.12 -13.52
C VAL A 253 7.94 4.43 -14.97
N ALA A 254 7.11 5.43 -15.22
CA ALA A 254 6.82 5.96 -16.54
C ALA A 254 7.37 7.37 -16.61
N LYS A 255 8.08 7.76 -17.63
CA LYS A 255 8.59 9.14 -17.78
C LYS A 255 7.47 10.19 -17.96
N ARG A 256 6.21 9.76 -17.99
CA ARG A 256 5.00 10.59 -18.15
C ARG A 256 3.99 10.26 -17.06
N ASP A 257 3.12 11.21 -16.79
CA ASP A 257 1.98 10.99 -15.90
C ASP A 257 0.99 10.00 -16.52
N ALA A 258 0.50 9.07 -15.72
CA ALA A 258 -0.60 8.21 -16.13
C ALA A 258 -1.90 9.02 -16.25
N LEU A 259 -2.75 8.66 -17.20
CA LEU A 259 -4.00 9.40 -17.49
C LEU A 259 -5.05 9.25 -16.40
N LEU A 260 -4.99 8.16 -15.66
CA LEU A 260 -5.90 7.78 -14.59
C LEU A 260 -5.12 7.39 -13.35
N SER A 261 -5.79 7.36 -12.21
CA SER A 261 -5.29 6.80 -10.95
C SER A 261 -5.99 5.49 -10.64
N TYR A 262 -5.31 4.65 -9.86
CA TYR A 262 -5.77 3.30 -9.56
C TYR A 262 -5.60 2.97 -8.09
N ASP A 263 -6.56 2.18 -7.55
CA ASP A 263 -6.39 1.45 -6.30
C ASP A 263 -6.59 -0.04 -6.60
N LEU A 264 -5.51 -0.81 -6.55
CA LEU A 264 -5.47 -2.20 -7.00
C LEU A 264 -5.37 -3.12 -5.78
N TRP A 265 -6.46 -3.84 -5.46
CA TRP A 265 -6.47 -4.67 -4.26
C TRP A 265 -5.53 -5.87 -4.37
N TRP A 266 -5.48 -6.52 -5.50
CA TRP A 266 -4.74 -7.77 -5.69
C TRP A 266 -3.33 -7.59 -6.22
N PHE A 267 -2.93 -6.37 -6.53
CA PHE A 267 -1.55 -6.09 -6.88
C PHE A 267 -0.62 -6.29 -5.67
N ARG A 268 0.47 -7.04 -5.86
CA ARG A 268 1.42 -7.34 -4.79
C ARG A 268 2.67 -6.48 -4.92
N LEU A 269 2.95 -5.73 -3.87
CA LEU A 269 4.20 -5.00 -3.73
C LEU A 269 5.24 -5.89 -3.06
N ASP A 270 6.52 -5.59 -3.29
CA ASP A 270 7.63 -6.20 -2.57
C ASP A 270 7.72 -5.73 -1.09
N VAL A 271 8.75 -6.18 -0.38
CA VAL A 271 8.98 -5.81 1.02
C VAL A 271 9.23 -4.31 1.24
N THR A 272 9.72 -3.61 0.22
CA THR A 272 9.96 -2.15 0.27
C THR A 272 8.68 -1.35 0.08
N ARG A 273 7.62 -2.01 -0.41
CA ARG A 273 6.31 -1.43 -0.70
C ARG A 273 6.36 -0.20 -1.60
N THR A 274 7.35 -0.17 -2.44
CA THR A 274 7.55 0.86 -3.46
C THR A 274 7.31 0.28 -4.83
N LEU A 275 6.92 1.15 -5.77
CA LEU A 275 6.77 0.77 -7.15
C LEU A 275 8.16 0.67 -7.80
N GLN A 276 8.53 -0.54 -8.22
CA GLN A 276 9.80 -0.82 -8.89
C GLN A 276 9.57 -1.10 -10.37
N THR A 277 10.56 -0.79 -11.20
CA THR A 277 10.48 -1.04 -12.66
C THR A 277 10.19 -2.51 -12.98
N ALA A 278 10.75 -3.44 -12.19
CA ALA A 278 10.54 -4.88 -12.38
C ALA A 278 9.08 -5.34 -12.15
N THR A 279 8.26 -4.55 -11.44
CA THR A 279 6.85 -4.89 -11.16
C THR A 279 5.89 -4.29 -12.19
N VAL A 280 6.37 -3.49 -13.12
CA VAL A 280 5.53 -2.77 -14.10
C VAL A 280 4.69 -3.70 -14.98
N PRO A 281 5.21 -4.82 -15.51
CA PRO A 281 4.39 -5.75 -16.28
C PRO A 281 3.19 -6.28 -15.50
N LEU A 282 3.39 -6.67 -14.25
CA LEU A 282 2.32 -7.16 -13.36
C LEU A 282 1.31 -6.06 -13.02
N LEU A 283 1.79 -4.82 -12.88
CA LEU A 283 0.93 -3.65 -12.67
C LEU A 283 -0.02 -3.46 -13.84
N PHE A 284 0.50 -3.55 -15.09
CA PHE A 284 -0.35 -3.40 -16.26
C PHE A 284 -1.34 -4.54 -16.45
N GLU A 285 -0.92 -5.75 -16.13
CA GLU A 285 -1.84 -6.89 -16.15
C GLU A 285 -3.02 -6.63 -15.21
N GLU A 286 -2.74 -6.15 -14.00
CA GLU A 286 -3.79 -5.88 -13.02
C GLU A 286 -4.68 -4.70 -13.43
N ILE A 287 -4.10 -3.60 -13.93
CA ILE A 287 -4.86 -2.47 -14.50
C ILE A 287 -5.76 -2.96 -15.64
N SER A 288 -5.24 -3.81 -16.54
CA SER A 288 -6.00 -4.35 -17.66
C SER A 288 -7.17 -5.21 -17.21
N LYS A 289 -7.00 -6.00 -16.13
CA LYS A 289 -8.10 -6.79 -15.52
C LYS A 289 -9.23 -5.88 -15.03
N VAL A 290 -8.89 -4.79 -14.34
CA VAL A 290 -9.88 -3.85 -13.81
C VAL A 290 -10.58 -3.09 -14.96
N LEU A 291 -9.82 -2.56 -15.91
CA LEU A 291 -10.38 -1.86 -17.07
C LEU A 291 -11.30 -2.77 -17.91
N SER A 292 -10.94 -4.06 -18.08
CA SER A 292 -11.75 -4.99 -18.88
C SER A 292 -13.14 -5.24 -18.30
N ARG A 293 -13.36 -4.98 -17.01
CA ARG A 293 -14.62 -5.21 -16.31
C ARG A 293 -15.56 -4.01 -16.33
N SER A 294 -15.03 -2.79 -16.50
CA SER A 294 -15.82 -1.56 -16.45
C SER A 294 -15.88 -0.85 -17.79
N LEU A 295 -17.04 -0.86 -18.44
CA LEU A 295 -17.24 -0.11 -19.68
C LEU A 295 -17.04 1.39 -19.50
N PRO A 296 -17.58 2.06 -18.47
CA PRO A 296 -17.34 3.49 -18.26
C PRO A 296 -15.86 3.85 -18.12
N ALA A 297 -15.08 3.02 -17.40
CA ALA A 297 -13.65 3.24 -17.23
C ALA A 297 -12.90 3.09 -18.58
N ARG A 298 -13.26 2.11 -19.40
CA ARG A 298 -12.67 1.94 -20.73
C ARG A 298 -12.96 3.12 -21.66
N GLN A 299 -14.22 3.58 -21.68
CA GLN A 299 -14.62 4.74 -22.50
C GLN A 299 -13.87 6.00 -22.10
N LEU A 300 -13.81 6.29 -20.79
CA LEU A 300 -13.05 7.44 -20.32
C LEU A 300 -11.56 7.31 -20.63
N PHE A 301 -10.99 6.11 -20.47
CA PHE A 301 -9.59 5.87 -20.77
C PHE A 301 -9.26 6.16 -22.25
N VAL A 302 -10.07 5.66 -23.19
CA VAL A 302 -9.92 5.92 -24.62
C VAL A 302 -10.09 7.41 -24.93
N LYS A 303 -11.08 8.06 -24.32
CA LYS A 303 -11.28 9.52 -24.45
C LYS A 303 -10.04 10.29 -24.01
N LYS A 304 -9.46 9.96 -22.85
CA LYS A 304 -8.24 10.61 -22.35
C LYS A 304 -7.03 10.35 -23.23
N LEU A 305 -6.88 9.15 -23.79
CA LEU A 305 -5.82 8.85 -24.78
C LEU A 305 -5.94 9.78 -26.00
N ARG A 306 -7.16 10.00 -26.48
CA ARG A 306 -7.42 10.91 -27.58
C ARG A 306 -7.12 12.36 -27.23
N GLU A 307 -7.60 12.83 -26.08
CA GLU A 307 -7.34 14.19 -25.57
C GLU A 307 -5.84 14.46 -25.35
N ALA A 308 -5.10 13.44 -24.89
CA ALA A 308 -3.64 13.51 -24.72
C ALA A 308 -2.86 13.45 -26.06
N GLY A 309 -3.56 13.28 -27.20
CA GLY A 309 -2.91 13.12 -28.50
C GLY A 309 -2.17 11.78 -28.68
N MET A 310 -2.42 10.83 -27.78
CA MET A 310 -1.86 9.48 -27.83
C MET A 310 -2.63 8.56 -28.78
N LEU A 311 -3.84 8.95 -29.14
CA LEU A 311 -4.72 8.24 -30.06
C LEU A 311 -5.04 9.16 -31.22
N LYS A 312 -4.70 8.75 -32.45
CA LYS A 312 -4.98 9.49 -33.66
C LYS A 312 -5.82 8.63 -34.60
N ILE A 313 -6.78 9.25 -35.23
CA ILE A 313 -7.56 8.66 -36.32
C ILE A 313 -6.91 9.09 -37.62
N SER A 314 -6.54 8.13 -38.45
CA SER A 314 -6.04 8.40 -39.81
C SER A 314 -7.14 8.16 -40.84
N ASP A 315 -7.46 9.20 -41.63
CA ASP A 315 -8.43 9.11 -42.74
C ASP A 315 -7.79 8.59 -44.03
N ARG A 316 -6.52 8.22 -43.99
CA ARG A 316 -5.67 7.93 -45.18
C ARG A 316 -6.19 6.81 -46.07
N LEU A 317 -7.12 6.00 -45.59
CA LEU A 317 -7.57 4.78 -46.23
C LEU A 317 -9.08 4.75 -46.55
N GLY A 318 -9.81 5.83 -46.26
CA GLY A 318 -11.29 5.81 -46.33
C GLY A 318 -11.91 4.86 -45.30
N ILE A 319 -11.08 4.30 -44.41
CA ILE A 319 -11.44 3.54 -43.22
C ILE A 319 -10.77 4.21 -42.07
N PRO A 320 -11.48 4.59 -40.98
CA PRO A 320 -10.86 5.15 -39.80
C PRO A 320 -9.81 4.17 -39.27
N CYS A 321 -8.54 4.58 -39.26
CA CYS A 321 -7.44 3.83 -38.68
C CYS A 321 -7.07 4.45 -37.35
N ILE A 322 -6.82 3.61 -36.35
CA ILE A 322 -6.36 4.06 -35.06
C ILE A 322 -4.84 4.04 -35.09
N GLU A 323 -4.22 5.23 -35.18
CA GLU A 323 -2.79 5.39 -34.98
C GLU A 323 -2.50 5.57 -33.50
N PHE A 324 -1.68 4.67 -33.00
CA PHE A 324 -1.13 4.73 -31.67
C PHE A 324 0.34 5.10 -31.78
N ASN A 325 0.70 6.34 -31.49
CA ASN A 325 2.04 6.91 -31.50
C ASN A 325 3.08 6.30 -32.49
N PRO A 326 3.97 6.96 -33.10
CA PRO A 326 4.53 6.90 -34.47
C PRO A 326 4.91 5.54 -35.08
N ILE A 327 4.56 4.43 -34.44
CA ILE A 327 4.96 3.07 -34.83
C ILE A 327 3.92 2.37 -35.72
N PHE A 328 2.73 2.98 -35.93
CA PHE A 328 1.71 2.35 -36.77
C PHE A 328 1.89 2.69 -38.26
N ALA A 329 2.35 1.67 -39.00
CA ALA A 329 2.15 1.64 -40.43
C ALA A 329 0.66 1.35 -40.70
N THR A 330 -0.10 2.37 -41.16
CA THR A 330 -1.43 2.17 -41.67
C THR A 330 -1.36 1.50 -43.03
N VAL A 331 -1.93 0.32 -43.15
CA VAL A 331 -2.05 -0.41 -44.40
C VAL A 331 -3.53 -0.59 -44.74
N GLU A 332 -3.91 -0.56 -46.01
CA GLU A 332 -5.29 -0.73 -46.48
C GLU A 332 -5.91 -2.06 -46.03
N GLY A 333 -7.07 -2.04 -45.33
CA GLY A 333 -7.78 -3.28 -45.03
C GLY A 333 -8.47 -3.32 -43.64
N HIS A 334 -8.80 -4.55 -43.25
CA HIS A 334 -9.42 -4.82 -41.97
C HIS A 334 -8.37 -4.85 -40.84
N LEU A 335 -8.73 -4.30 -39.68
CA LEU A 335 -7.84 -4.24 -38.52
C LEU A 335 -8.04 -5.45 -37.64
N PHE A 336 -6.98 -5.97 -37.05
CA PHE A 336 -7.08 -6.82 -35.88
C PHE A 336 -6.31 -6.24 -34.68
N VAL A 337 -6.86 -6.42 -33.49
CA VAL A 337 -6.25 -5.97 -32.26
C VAL A 337 -5.73 -7.18 -31.51
N TYR A 338 -4.42 -7.20 -31.32
CA TYR A 338 -3.74 -8.30 -30.66
C TYR A 338 -3.83 -8.13 -29.13
N ALA A 339 -4.23 -9.21 -28.44
CA ALA A 339 -4.28 -9.33 -26.97
C ALA A 339 -4.88 -8.11 -26.22
N CYS A 340 -5.77 -7.36 -26.84
CA CYS A 340 -6.47 -6.27 -26.18
C CYS A 340 -7.33 -6.81 -25.02
N PRO A 341 -7.38 -6.16 -23.85
CA PRO A 341 -8.29 -6.53 -22.79
C PRO A 341 -9.73 -6.64 -23.27
N ALA A 342 -10.49 -7.60 -22.73
CA ALA A 342 -11.87 -7.80 -23.12
C ALA A 342 -12.68 -6.52 -23.00
N GLY A 343 -13.45 -6.17 -24.03
CA GLY A 343 -14.27 -4.96 -24.07
C GLY A 343 -13.54 -3.65 -24.37
N MET A 344 -12.22 -3.60 -24.44
CA MET A 344 -11.51 -2.38 -24.88
C MET A 344 -11.81 -2.05 -26.34
N ILE A 345 -12.01 -3.05 -27.19
CA ILE A 345 -12.41 -2.84 -28.59
C ILE A 345 -13.74 -2.09 -28.66
N ASP A 346 -14.73 -2.49 -27.86
CA ASP A 346 -16.03 -1.82 -27.84
C ASP A 346 -15.91 -0.37 -27.43
N ALA A 347 -15.08 -0.06 -26.44
CA ALA A 347 -14.82 1.30 -26.01
C ALA A 347 -14.10 2.12 -27.11
N PHE A 348 -13.18 1.54 -27.85
CA PHE A 348 -12.54 2.20 -28.99
C PHE A 348 -13.53 2.43 -30.13
N VAL A 349 -14.33 1.44 -30.46
CA VAL A 349 -15.38 1.54 -31.51
C VAL A 349 -16.36 2.67 -31.17
N ASP A 350 -16.80 2.75 -29.92
CA ASP A 350 -17.73 3.76 -29.45
C ASP A 350 -17.13 5.17 -29.46
N GLU A 351 -15.95 5.34 -28.86
CA GLU A 351 -15.31 6.67 -28.73
C GLU A 351 -14.87 7.24 -30.09
N LEU A 352 -14.48 6.36 -31.00
CA LEU A 352 -14.02 6.77 -32.33
C LEU A 352 -15.15 6.85 -33.36
N GLY A 353 -16.38 6.53 -32.98
CA GLY A 353 -17.52 6.58 -33.90
C GLY A 353 -17.49 5.50 -34.96
N LEU A 354 -16.87 4.34 -34.69
CA LEU A 354 -16.65 3.26 -35.65
C LEU A 354 -17.72 2.16 -35.59
N LYS A 355 -18.88 2.42 -34.98
CA LYS A 355 -19.96 1.42 -34.82
C LYS A 355 -20.37 0.75 -36.13
N ASP A 356 -20.46 1.55 -37.19
CA ASP A 356 -20.84 1.05 -38.53
C ASP A 356 -19.74 0.23 -39.22
N GLN A 357 -18.57 0.13 -38.61
CA GLN A 357 -17.40 -0.59 -39.12
C GLN A 357 -16.87 -1.65 -38.14
N GLN A 358 -17.67 -2.01 -37.15
CA GLN A 358 -17.29 -2.98 -36.12
C GLN A 358 -16.94 -4.36 -36.71
N ASP A 359 -17.56 -4.74 -37.83
CA ASP A 359 -17.29 -5.94 -38.60
C ASP A 359 -15.87 -5.97 -39.18
N LYS A 360 -15.23 -4.80 -39.35
CA LYS A 360 -13.87 -4.67 -39.85
C LYS A 360 -12.80 -4.79 -38.77
N ILE A 361 -13.21 -4.81 -37.50
CA ILE A 361 -12.29 -4.86 -36.33
C ILE A 361 -12.43 -6.23 -35.67
N ARG A 362 -11.36 -7.00 -35.64
CA ARG A 362 -11.31 -8.34 -35.04
C ARG A 362 -10.34 -8.38 -33.88
N ARG A 363 -10.78 -8.94 -32.76
CA ARG A 363 -9.91 -9.30 -31.66
C ARG A 363 -9.25 -10.64 -31.94
N VAL A 364 -7.93 -10.73 -31.71
CA VAL A 364 -7.16 -11.98 -31.74
C VAL A 364 -6.58 -12.24 -30.34
N LYS A 365 -6.54 -13.51 -29.95
CA LYS A 365 -6.16 -13.94 -28.62
C LYS A 365 -4.69 -14.36 -28.51
N ASP A 366 -4.19 -14.94 -29.58
CA ASP A 366 -2.86 -15.53 -29.65
C ASP A 366 -2.25 -15.38 -31.04
N ASP A 367 -1.01 -15.82 -31.18
CA ASP A 367 -0.24 -15.72 -32.41
C ASP A 367 -0.84 -16.50 -33.59
N ASP A 368 -1.51 -17.61 -33.33
CA ASP A 368 -2.11 -18.42 -34.38
C ASP A 368 -3.35 -17.74 -34.94
N GLU A 369 -4.21 -17.18 -34.07
CA GLU A 369 -5.31 -16.34 -34.52
C GLU A 369 -4.83 -15.08 -35.24
N ALA A 370 -3.72 -14.44 -34.77
CA ALA A 370 -3.13 -13.29 -35.44
C ALA A 370 -2.61 -13.61 -36.82
N ARG A 371 -1.88 -14.71 -36.98
CA ARG A 371 -1.40 -15.20 -38.30
C ARG A 371 -2.57 -15.53 -39.24
N LEU A 372 -3.61 -16.15 -38.70
CA LEU A 372 -4.81 -16.47 -39.47
C LEU A 372 -5.56 -15.19 -39.90
N ALA A 373 -5.67 -14.21 -39.04
CA ALA A 373 -6.27 -12.90 -39.35
C ALA A 373 -5.43 -12.19 -40.42
N HIS A 374 -4.11 -12.15 -40.25
CA HIS A 374 -3.20 -11.55 -41.23
C HIS A 374 -3.26 -12.23 -42.60
N SER A 375 -3.33 -13.57 -42.64
CA SER A 375 -3.51 -14.31 -43.90
C SER A 375 -4.84 -14.01 -44.61
N LYS A 376 -5.81 -13.50 -43.91
CA LYS A 376 -7.11 -13.01 -44.44
C LYS A 376 -7.13 -11.54 -44.79
N GLY A 377 -5.99 -10.87 -44.77
CA GLY A 377 -5.86 -9.44 -45.10
C GLY A 377 -6.18 -8.48 -43.97
N PHE A 378 -6.33 -8.98 -42.73
CA PHE A 378 -6.47 -8.09 -41.55
C PHE A 378 -5.11 -7.51 -41.19
N ILE A 379 -5.12 -6.26 -40.72
CA ILE A 379 -3.92 -5.51 -40.34
C ILE A 379 -3.80 -5.46 -38.84
N PRO A 380 -2.62 -5.71 -38.25
CA PRO A 380 -2.41 -5.63 -36.83
C PRO A 380 -2.55 -4.17 -36.33
N MET A 381 -3.37 -3.98 -35.29
CA MET A 381 -3.41 -2.77 -34.51
C MET A 381 -2.78 -3.08 -33.16
N GLN A 382 -1.64 -2.48 -32.86
CA GLN A 382 -1.01 -2.57 -31.57
C GLN A 382 -1.39 -1.35 -30.74
N LEU A 383 -1.92 -1.61 -29.54
CA LEU A 383 -2.14 -0.59 -28.54
C LEU A 383 -0.82 -0.42 -27.74
N HIS A 384 0.00 0.57 -28.07
CA HIS A 384 1.20 0.87 -27.32
C HIS A 384 0.89 1.84 -26.19
N TYR A 385 1.26 1.43 -24.99
CA TYR A 385 1.45 2.29 -23.86
C TYR A 385 2.91 2.72 -23.81
N GLU A 386 3.23 3.91 -24.21
CA GLU A 386 4.50 4.50 -23.86
C GLU A 386 4.49 4.93 -22.40
N LEU A 387 4.94 4.05 -21.53
CA LEU A 387 5.18 4.38 -20.14
C LEU A 387 6.60 4.89 -19.90
N THR A 388 7.54 4.48 -20.76
CA THR A 388 8.88 5.07 -20.85
C THR A 388 9.39 4.93 -22.29
N GLU A 389 10.39 5.72 -22.69
CA GLU A 389 11.10 5.56 -23.96
C GLU A 389 11.79 4.19 -24.09
N GLU A 390 11.98 3.46 -22.98
CA GLU A 390 12.65 2.17 -22.89
C GLU A 390 11.67 0.99 -22.73
N LEU A 391 10.44 1.25 -22.32
CA LEU A 391 9.38 0.26 -22.16
C LEU A 391 8.42 0.34 -23.35
N HIS A 392 8.89 -0.14 -24.45
CA HIS A 392 8.01 -0.58 -25.52
C HIS A 392 7.39 -1.87 -25.04
N VAL A 393 6.07 -1.90 -24.98
CA VAL A 393 5.33 -3.16 -24.89
C VAL A 393 4.57 -3.39 -23.61
N ILE A 394 3.30 -3.55 -23.78
CA ILE A 394 2.50 -4.37 -22.87
C ILE A 394 3.03 -5.80 -23.04
N PRO A 395 3.55 -6.46 -22.00
CA PRO A 395 4.21 -7.76 -22.10
C PRO A 395 3.35 -8.91 -22.63
N ALA A 396 2.04 -8.72 -22.68
CA ALA A 396 1.13 -9.68 -23.34
C ALA A 396 1.40 -9.87 -24.83
N PHE A 397 2.33 -9.10 -25.40
CA PHE A 397 2.67 -9.13 -26.83
C PHE A 397 4.07 -9.66 -27.12
N THR A 398 4.86 -9.96 -26.10
CA THR A 398 6.14 -10.68 -26.25
C THR A 398 5.96 -12.06 -25.64
N ALA A 399 5.53 -13.01 -26.46
CA ALA A 399 5.74 -14.41 -26.15
C ALA A 399 7.10 -14.83 -26.68
#